data_7136924caa824e1dd62701f6b61e0f7a
#
_entry.id   7136924caa824e1dd62701f6b61e0f7a
#
_cell.length_a   1.000
_cell.length_b   1.000
_cell.length_c   1.000
_cell.angle_alpha   90.00
_cell.angle_beta   90.00
_cell.angle_gamma   90.00
#
_symmetry.space_group_name_H-M   'P 1'
#
loop_
_entity.id
_entity.type
_entity.pdbx_description
1 polymer ?
#
loop_
_entity_poly.entity_id
_entity_poly.type
_entity_poly.pdbx_seq_one_letter_code
_entity_poly.pdbx_strand_id
1 'polypeptide(L)'
;MNIEEYREYCLSLGEVEEKLPFAKMPGGDTLLVFYVCGHTFCYCDLHEFTVVVKCQTERIPELLATAEGVEPPDSHFSTKYWIGINLQTIDTELLKELTRNSFEIVKGKYERKRK
;
A
#
# COMPACT_ATOMS: atom_id res chain seq x y z
N MET A 1 -8.64 -5.60 10.70
CA MET A 1 -7.21 -5.55 11.10
C MET A 1 -6.88 -4.12 11.56
N ASN A 2 -6.24 -4.00 12.72
CA ASN A 2 -5.85 -2.67 13.19
C ASN A 2 -4.50 -2.23 12.59
N ILE A 3 -4.11 -0.99 12.85
CA ILE A 3 -2.87 -0.43 12.28
C ILE A 3 -1.63 -1.21 12.72
N GLU A 4 -1.56 -1.60 13.99
CA GLU A 4 -0.43 -2.38 14.51
C GLU A 4 -0.28 -3.70 13.80
N GLU A 5 -1.38 -4.42 13.64
CA GLU A 5 -1.41 -5.70 12.94
C GLU A 5 -1.04 -5.54 11.46
N TYR A 6 -1.55 -4.48 10.84
CA TYR A 6 -1.24 -4.20 9.45
C TYR A 6 0.25 -3.90 9.26
N ARG A 7 0.82 -3.08 10.14
CA ARG A 7 2.24 -2.76 10.12
C ARG A 7 3.08 -4.03 10.25
N GLU A 8 2.74 -4.87 11.22
CA GLU A 8 3.44 -6.14 11.41
C GLU A 8 3.35 -7.03 10.18
N TYR A 9 2.18 -7.07 9.55
CA TYR A 9 2.01 -7.84 8.32
C TYR A 9 2.92 -7.34 7.21
N CYS A 10 2.97 -6.02 6.97
CA CYS A 10 3.84 -5.44 5.96
C CYS A 10 5.31 -5.80 6.20
N LEU A 11 5.76 -5.69 7.45
CA LEU A 11 7.14 -5.98 7.80
C LEU A 11 7.47 -7.47 7.68
N SER A 12 6.47 -8.34 7.76
CA SER A 12 6.65 -9.79 7.65
C SER A 12 6.84 -10.28 6.22
N LEU A 13 6.57 -9.44 5.22
CA LEU A 13 6.59 -9.87 3.81
C LEU A 13 7.99 -10.16 3.28
N GLY A 14 9.02 -9.57 3.88
CA GLY A 14 10.39 -9.78 3.46
C GLY A 14 11.28 -8.67 4.01
N GLU A 15 12.29 -8.28 3.25
CA GLU A 15 13.16 -7.18 3.63
C GLU A 15 12.47 -5.85 3.36
N VAL A 16 11.59 -5.46 4.27
CA VAL A 16 10.79 -4.24 4.19
C VAL A 16 11.35 -3.19 5.15
N GLU A 17 11.47 -1.96 4.66
CA GLU A 17 11.82 -0.82 5.50
C GLU A 17 10.59 0.05 5.67
N GLU A 18 10.41 0.62 6.87
CA GLU A 18 9.35 1.58 7.12
C GLU A 18 9.97 2.92 7.46
N LYS A 19 9.36 4.00 6.97
CA LYS A 19 9.84 5.36 7.20
C LYS A 19 8.68 6.34 7.27
N LEU A 20 8.94 7.48 7.91
CA LEU A 20 8.03 8.63 7.90
C LEU A 20 8.73 9.74 7.08
N PRO A 21 8.81 9.61 5.76
CA PRO A 21 9.64 10.50 4.94
C PRO A 21 9.14 11.95 4.90
N PHE A 22 7.88 12.18 5.28
CA PHE A 22 7.26 13.50 5.26
C PHE A 22 7.04 14.05 6.67
N ALA A 23 7.71 13.49 7.68
CA ALA A 23 7.48 13.84 9.09
C ALA A 23 7.67 15.33 9.38
N LYS A 24 8.52 16.02 8.62
CA LYS A 24 8.79 17.46 8.82
C LYS A 24 7.80 18.37 8.11
N MET A 25 6.90 17.78 7.31
CA MET A 25 5.89 18.54 6.59
C MET A 25 4.58 18.54 7.38
N PRO A 26 3.75 19.60 7.25
CA PRO A 26 2.45 19.61 7.92
C PRO A 26 1.62 18.38 7.53
N GLY A 27 1.17 17.62 8.54
CA GLY A 27 0.37 16.42 8.32
C GLY A 27 1.16 15.18 7.89
N GLY A 28 2.46 15.32 7.59
CA GLY A 28 3.27 14.21 7.10
C GLY A 28 3.71 13.22 8.17
N ASP A 29 3.58 13.59 9.44
CA ASP A 29 3.92 12.72 10.56
C ASP A 29 2.93 11.58 10.74
N THR A 30 1.80 11.60 10.01
CA THR A 30 0.82 10.51 10.04
C THR A 30 0.90 9.60 8.82
N LEU A 31 1.86 9.85 7.91
CA LEU A 31 2.00 9.04 6.69
C LEU A 31 3.20 8.11 6.81
N LEU A 32 2.91 6.84 7.10
CA LEU A 32 3.93 5.79 7.23
C LEU A 32 4.08 5.09 5.87
N VAL A 33 5.32 5.00 5.40
CA VAL A 33 5.61 4.46 4.06
C VAL A 33 6.47 3.21 4.17
N PHE A 34 6.13 2.18 3.40
CA PHE A 34 6.85 0.91 3.37
C PHE A 34 7.57 0.74 2.04
N TYR A 35 8.83 0.30 2.11
CA TYR A 35 9.73 0.18 0.97
C TYR A 35 10.22 -1.25 0.82
N VAL A 36 10.41 -1.67 -0.43
CA VAL A 36 11.12 -2.90 -0.77
C VAL A 36 12.09 -2.57 -1.92
N CYS A 37 13.31 -3.06 -1.82
CA CYS A 37 14.36 -2.75 -2.80
C CYS A 37 14.56 -1.24 -3.00
N GLY A 38 14.34 -0.44 -1.95
CA GLY A 38 14.48 1.00 -2.00
C GLY A 38 13.33 1.75 -2.66
N HIS A 39 12.25 1.05 -3.00
CA HIS A 39 11.08 1.66 -3.67
C HIS A 39 9.81 1.44 -2.87
N THR A 40 8.89 2.40 -2.93
CA THR A 40 7.66 2.36 -2.15
C THR A 40 6.67 1.34 -2.73
N PHE A 41 6.03 0.56 -1.84
CA PHE A 41 4.93 -0.31 -2.26
C PHE A 41 3.64 -0.07 -1.47
N CYS A 42 3.71 0.69 -0.37
CA CYS A 42 2.55 0.95 0.46
C CYS A 42 2.71 2.28 1.19
N TYR A 43 1.66 3.09 1.14
CA TYR A 43 1.56 4.33 1.91
C TYR A 43 0.41 4.15 2.88
N CYS A 44 0.66 4.28 4.18
CA CYS A 44 -0.36 4.09 5.21
C CYS A 44 -0.64 5.40 5.93
N ASP A 45 -1.87 5.89 5.82
CA ASP A 45 -2.30 7.09 6.52
C ASP A 45 -2.84 6.69 7.89
N LEU A 46 -2.07 6.98 8.93
CA LEU A 46 -2.40 6.58 10.30
C LEU A 46 -3.59 7.36 10.88
N HIS A 47 -3.87 8.53 10.32
CA HIS A 47 -4.98 9.37 10.77
C HIS A 47 -6.30 8.97 10.13
N GLU A 48 -6.27 8.71 8.83
CA GLU A 48 -7.48 8.37 8.07
C GLU A 48 -7.79 6.88 8.02
N PHE A 49 -6.87 6.04 8.48
CA PHE A 49 -6.99 4.57 8.43
C PHE A 49 -7.16 4.08 6.99
N THR A 50 -6.38 4.65 6.10
CA THR A 50 -6.39 4.26 4.68
C THR A 50 -4.98 3.90 4.25
N VAL A 51 -4.88 3.05 3.23
CA VAL A 51 -3.60 2.73 2.61
C VAL A 51 -3.70 2.88 1.11
N VAL A 52 -2.56 3.12 0.46
CA VAL A 52 -2.46 3.15 -1.00
C VAL A 52 -1.42 2.13 -1.39
N VAL A 53 -1.79 1.21 -2.26
CA VAL A 53 -0.91 0.13 -2.73
C VAL A 53 -0.93 0.04 -4.23
N LYS A 54 0.14 -0.50 -4.80
CA LYS A 54 0.25 -0.71 -6.24
C LYS A 54 -0.55 -1.92 -6.68
N CYS A 55 -1.13 -1.85 -7.87
CA CYS A 55 -1.96 -2.93 -8.39
C CYS A 55 -1.85 -2.98 -9.92
N GLN A 56 -2.09 -4.16 -10.49
CA GLN A 56 -2.09 -4.32 -11.93
C GLN A 56 -3.22 -3.48 -12.54
N THR A 57 -2.91 -2.76 -13.62
CA THR A 57 -3.85 -1.87 -14.29
C THR A 57 -5.15 -2.57 -14.68
N GLU A 58 -5.04 -3.78 -15.22
CA GLU A 58 -6.18 -4.54 -15.69
C GLU A 58 -7.08 -5.06 -14.58
N ARG A 59 -6.55 -5.14 -13.36
CA ARG A 59 -7.30 -5.62 -12.20
C ARG A 59 -8.10 -4.51 -11.49
N ILE A 60 -7.62 -3.28 -11.61
CA ILE A 60 -8.17 -2.15 -10.87
C ILE A 60 -9.67 -1.91 -11.10
N PRO A 61 -10.18 -1.89 -12.35
CA PRO A 61 -11.60 -1.60 -12.57
C PRO A 61 -12.54 -2.57 -11.85
N GLU A 62 -12.22 -3.85 -11.85
CA GLU A 62 -13.06 -4.85 -11.18
C GLU A 62 -13.04 -4.66 -9.66
N LEU A 63 -11.86 -4.38 -9.09
CA LEU A 63 -11.74 -4.14 -7.66
C LEU A 63 -12.57 -2.93 -7.22
N LEU A 64 -12.50 -1.85 -7.99
CA LEU A 64 -13.26 -0.64 -7.68
C LEU A 64 -14.76 -0.88 -7.79
N ALA A 65 -15.19 -1.75 -8.68
CA ALA A 65 -16.60 -2.03 -8.90
C ALA A 65 -17.20 -3.00 -7.87
N THR A 66 -16.41 -3.94 -7.36
CA THR A 66 -16.96 -5.07 -6.61
C THR A 66 -16.41 -5.23 -5.18
N ALA A 67 -15.24 -4.72 -4.88
CA ALA A 67 -14.60 -4.97 -3.58
C ALA A 67 -14.89 -3.85 -2.60
N GLU A 68 -15.64 -4.15 -1.54
CA GLU A 68 -15.87 -3.21 -0.47
C GLU A 68 -14.54 -2.81 0.17
N GLY A 69 -14.35 -1.50 0.38
CA GLY A 69 -13.13 -0.99 0.98
C GLY A 69 -12.04 -0.62 -0.01
N VAL A 70 -12.21 -0.97 -1.30
CA VAL A 70 -11.27 -0.54 -2.35
C VAL A 70 -11.86 0.70 -3.01
N GLU A 71 -11.02 1.74 -3.12
CA GLU A 71 -11.44 3.04 -3.65
C GLU A 71 -10.32 3.66 -4.49
N PRO A 72 -10.62 4.69 -5.28
CA PRO A 72 -9.55 5.39 -6.01
C PRO A 72 -8.59 6.04 -5.00
N PRO A 73 -7.29 6.10 -5.30
CA PRO A 73 -6.35 6.81 -4.44
C PRO A 73 -6.59 8.33 -4.55
N ASP A 74 -5.94 9.10 -3.66
CA ASP A 74 -6.05 10.55 -3.77
C ASP A 74 -5.29 11.06 -5.01
N SER A 75 -5.42 12.38 -5.29
CA SER A 75 -4.90 12.98 -6.51
C SER A 75 -3.37 12.92 -6.70
N HIS A 76 -2.63 12.54 -5.67
CA HIS A 76 -1.17 12.42 -5.75
C HIS A 76 -0.72 11.12 -6.42
N PHE A 77 -1.64 10.19 -6.63
CA PHE A 77 -1.32 8.86 -7.17
C PHE A 77 -2.01 8.63 -8.51
N SER A 78 -1.32 7.95 -9.41
CA SER A 78 -1.91 7.54 -10.68
C SER A 78 -2.98 6.47 -10.46
N THR A 79 -4.17 6.71 -10.97
CA THR A 79 -5.29 5.75 -10.89
C THR A 79 -5.08 4.52 -11.77
N LYS A 80 -4.06 4.53 -12.63
CA LYS A 80 -3.72 3.38 -13.47
C LYS A 80 -2.95 2.30 -12.72
N TYR A 81 -2.22 2.69 -11.67
CA TYR A 81 -1.26 1.79 -11.02
C TYR A 81 -1.46 1.66 -9.52
N TRP A 82 -2.28 2.51 -8.93
CA TRP A 82 -2.48 2.55 -7.48
C TRP A 82 -3.94 2.47 -7.12
N ILE A 83 -4.24 1.83 -5.99
CA ILE A 83 -5.58 1.78 -5.41
C ILE A 83 -5.52 2.26 -3.96
N GLY A 84 -6.62 2.85 -3.51
CA GLY A 84 -6.81 3.20 -2.12
C GLY A 84 -7.58 2.09 -1.42
N ILE A 85 -7.31 1.89 -0.14
CA ILE A 85 -7.99 0.88 0.67
C ILE A 85 -8.41 1.51 1.99
N ASN A 86 -9.68 1.33 2.35
CA ASN A 86 -10.20 1.74 3.64
C ASN A 86 -10.04 0.58 4.62
N LEU A 87 -9.14 0.74 5.59
CA LEU A 87 -8.83 -0.33 6.56
C LEU A 87 -10.01 -0.72 7.42
N GLN A 88 -10.99 0.17 7.58
CA GLN A 88 -12.16 -0.09 8.45
C GLN A 88 -13.23 -0.93 7.77
N THR A 89 -13.26 -0.96 6.44
CA THR A 89 -14.33 -1.64 5.70
C THR A 89 -13.86 -2.83 4.87
N ILE A 90 -12.57 -2.94 4.59
CA ILE A 90 -12.06 -4.02 3.75
C ILE A 90 -12.01 -5.35 4.50
N ASP A 91 -12.26 -6.43 3.77
CA ASP A 91 -12.03 -7.79 4.25
C ASP A 91 -10.55 -8.01 4.53
N THR A 92 -10.23 -8.60 5.68
CA THR A 92 -8.84 -8.79 6.10
C THR A 92 -8.03 -9.64 5.14
N GLU A 93 -8.61 -10.70 4.60
CA GLU A 93 -7.89 -11.58 3.67
C GLU A 93 -7.60 -10.87 2.36
N LEU A 94 -8.55 -10.07 1.88
CA LEU A 94 -8.34 -9.28 0.67
C LEU A 94 -7.28 -8.21 0.91
N LEU A 95 -7.30 -7.56 2.07
CA LEU A 95 -6.29 -6.57 2.45
C LEU A 95 -4.89 -7.16 2.39
N LYS A 96 -4.72 -8.34 2.97
CA LYS A 96 -3.43 -9.04 2.97
C LYS A 96 -2.99 -9.39 1.55
N GLU A 97 -3.92 -9.89 0.74
CA GLU A 97 -3.61 -10.27 -0.64
C GLU A 97 -3.20 -9.06 -1.47
N LEU A 98 -3.93 -7.95 -1.37
CA LEU A 98 -3.62 -6.74 -2.12
C LEU A 98 -2.31 -6.09 -1.69
N THR A 99 -2.01 -6.14 -0.40
CA THR A 99 -0.75 -5.60 0.14
C THR A 99 0.43 -6.44 -0.34
N ARG A 100 0.31 -7.75 -0.24
CA ARG A 100 1.32 -8.68 -0.72
C ARG A 100 1.54 -8.54 -2.22
N ASN A 101 0.45 -8.40 -2.98
CA ASN A 101 0.50 -8.19 -4.41
C ASN A 101 1.33 -6.95 -4.76
N SER A 102 1.11 -5.85 -4.05
CA SER A 102 1.89 -4.62 -4.23
C SER A 102 3.37 -4.85 -3.96
N PHE A 103 3.67 -5.52 -2.85
CA PHE A 103 5.04 -5.88 -2.50
C PHE A 103 5.70 -6.70 -3.61
N GLU A 104 5.00 -7.71 -4.14
CA GLU A 104 5.52 -8.57 -5.19
C GLU A 104 5.76 -7.82 -6.51
N ILE A 105 4.85 -6.90 -6.87
CA ILE A 105 5.00 -6.08 -8.08
C ILE A 105 6.29 -5.27 -8.00
N VAL A 106 6.48 -4.56 -6.90
CA VAL A 106 7.65 -3.67 -6.73
C VAL A 106 8.92 -4.49 -6.62
N LYS A 107 8.91 -5.52 -5.81
CA LYS A 107 10.06 -6.41 -5.65
C LYS A 107 10.48 -7.02 -6.98
N GLY A 108 9.52 -7.55 -7.73
CA GLY A 108 9.79 -8.18 -9.02
C GLY A 108 10.40 -7.22 -10.03
N LYS A 109 9.93 -5.98 -10.02
CA LYS A 109 10.43 -4.95 -10.94
C LYS A 109 11.87 -4.54 -10.63
N TYR A 110 12.19 -4.33 -9.36
CA TYR A 110 13.48 -3.75 -8.98
C TYR A 110 14.53 -4.79 -8.58
N GLU A 111 14.13 -5.95 -8.09
CA GLU A 111 15.06 -7.01 -7.76
C GLU A 111 15.80 -7.50 -9.00
N ARG A 112 15.13 -7.58 -10.14
CA ARG A 112 15.75 -8.01 -11.40
C ARG A 112 16.89 -7.10 -11.87
N LYS A 113 16.86 -5.84 -11.49
CA LYS A 113 17.88 -4.87 -11.92
C LYS A 113 19.20 -5.03 -11.17
N ARG A 114 19.22 -5.85 -10.14
CA ARG A 114 20.41 -6.08 -9.32
C ARG A 114 21.33 -7.17 -9.86
N LYS A 115 20.87 -7.88 -10.87
CA LYS A 115 21.66 -8.98 -11.46
C LYS A 115 22.63 -8.48 -12.50
#